data_ea4567fd335ca218926ecdebf36d4b2c
#
_entry.id   ea4567fd335ca218926ecdebf36d4b2c
#
_cell.length_a   1.000
_cell.length_b   1.000
_cell.length_c   1.000
_cell.angle_alpha   90.00
_cell.angle_beta   90.00
_cell.angle_gamma   90.00
#
_symmetry.space_group_name_H-M   'P 1'
#
loop_
_entity.id
_entity.type
_entity.pdbx_description
1 polymer ?
#
loop_
_entity_poly.entity_id
_entity_poly.type
_entity_poly.pdbx_seq_one_letter_code
_entity_poly.pdbx_strand_id
1 'polypeptide(L)'
;VGRGFWAFRDVQEKKWDSPYKDWFHIDFGGNTDRNDGFWYECWEGHSELVKLNLHNPAVVEHQFQAIRGWVEQFGIDGLRLDVAYCLPIDYLRQLRAFTDTLKPDFVLLGEALGGDYNQWMGPDKCHSVTNYDCFKGLWSSFNDRNLFEIGHSLARQYGPEPWTLYKGAHLLSFADNHDVTRLASKLTEPRHIPLAYAILMGMPGTPALYYGSEWGIKGEKGACSDDELRPALEQPEWNDLTGWIAKLAAARRNSPALCNGSYRNVLLTNRQIIFERKAEGERVLVAVNADGEPYVAHFDAGCGLAWDL
;
A
#
# COMPACT_ATOMS: atom_id res chain seq x y z
N VAL A 1 10.27 16.60 -6.94
CA VAL A 1 11.75 16.62 -6.79
C VAL A 1 12.13 17.63 -5.73
N GLY A 2 13.27 17.40 -5.04
CA GLY A 2 13.82 18.41 -4.11
C GLY A 2 14.36 19.63 -4.85
N ARG A 3 14.41 20.78 -4.15
CA ARG A 3 14.98 22.04 -4.68
C ARG A 3 16.43 21.93 -5.15
N GLY A 4 17.18 20.91 -4.70
CA GLY A 4 18.53 20.62 -5.14
C GLY A 4 18.62 19.93 -6.51
N PHE A 5 17.49 19.59 -7.13
CA PHE A 5 17.47 19.01 -8.48
C PHE A 5 18.12 19.95 -9.50
N TRP A 6 19.04 19.42 -10.29
CA TRP A 6 19.91 20.22 -11.15
C TRP A 6 19.14 21.14 -12.12
N ALA A 7 18.03 20.67 -12.71
CA ALA A 7 17.23 21.47 -13.62
C ALA A 7 16.52 22.63 -12.88
N PHE A 8 16.09 22.40 -11.63
CA PHE A 8 15.48 23.46 -10.82
C PHE A 8 16.51 24.49 -10.37
N ARG A 9 17.74 24.06 -10.02
CA ARG A 9 18.85 24.99 -9.75
C ARG A 9 19.18 25.89 -10.93
N ASP A 10 19.18 25.36 -12.15
CA ASP A 10 19.37 26.17 -13.36
C ASP A 10 18.28 27.24 -13.49
N VAL A 11 17.02 26.89 -13.18
CA VAL A 11 15.92 27.88 -13.16
C VAL A 11 16.13 28.92 -12.04
N GLN A 12 16.58 28.53 -10.86
CA GLN A 12 16.88 29.48 -9.78
C GLN A 12 17.96 30.49 -10.18
N GLU A 13 18.97 30.06 -10.95
CA GLU A 13 20.07 30.91 -11.42
C GLU A 13 19.68 31.79 -12.62
N LYS A 14 19.09 31.18 -13.66
CA LYS A 14 18.89 31.82 -14.98
C LYS A 14 17.48 32.38 -15.17
N LYS A 15 16.52 32.01 -14.32
CA LYS A 15 15.12 32.49 -14.38
C LYS A 15 14.52 32.22 -15.78
N TRP A 16 14.11 33.29 -16.45
CA TRP A 16 13.51 33.24 -17.80
C TRP A 16 14.39 32.61 -18.86
N ASP A 17 15.70 32.70 -18.70
CA ASP A 17 16.69 32.22 -19.68
C ASP A 17 17.00 30.73 -19.47
N SER A 18 16.47 30.10 -18.45
CA SER A 18 16.65 28.66 -18.23
C SER A 18 15.91 27.84 -19.29
N PRO A 19 16.59 26.89 -19.96
CA PRO A 19 15.94 25.95 -20.87
C PRO A 19 15.01 24.94 -20.12
N TYR A 20 15.07 24.89 -18.79
CA TYR A 20 14.30 23.96 -17.93
C TYR A 20 13.11 24.61 -17.26
N LYS A 21 12.80 25.90 -17.52
CA LYS A 21 11.68 26.58 -16.87
C LYS A 21 10.33 25.85 -17.08
N ASP A 22 10.11 25.30 -18.26
CA ASP A 22 8.88 24.57 -18.61
C ASP A 22 8.84 23.13 -18.08
N TRP A 23 9.91 22.68 -17.38
CA TRP A 23 9.94 21.41 -16.67
C TRP A 23 9.15 21.46 -15.38
N PHE A 24 8.80 22.65 -14.94
CA PHE A 24 8.07 22.93 -13.71
C PHE A 24 6.88 23.84 -14.02
N HIS A 25 5.93 23.94 -13.11
CA HIS A 25 4.85 24.92 -13.18
C HIS A 25 5.31 26.19 -12.45
N ILE A 26 5.78 27.19 -13.18
CA ILE A 26 6.41 28.42 -12.66
C ILE A 26 5.59 29.65 -13.04
N ASP A 27 5.44 30.57 -12.09
CA ASP A 27 4.95 31.93 -12.31
C ASP A 27 6.02 32.95 -11.85
N PHE A 28 6.63 33.61 -12.81
CA PHE A 28 7.64 34.62 -12.53
C PHE A 28 7.06 35.94 -12.00
N GLY A 29 5.74 36.12 -11.98
CA GLY A 29 5.08 37.23 -11.35
C GLY A 29 4.80 37.01 -9.86
N GLY A 30 4.97 35.76 -9.36
CA GLY A 30 4.74 35.37 -7.98
C GLY A 30 6.02 35.15 -7.18
N ASN A 31 5.86 34.65 -5.96
CA ASN A 31 6.96 34.20 -5.10
C ASN A 31 6.48 33.11 -4.14
N THR A 32 7.41 32.36 -3.57
CA THR A 32 7.16 31.41 -2.49
C THR A 32 7.78 31.90 -1.19
N ASP A 33 7.56 31.18 -0.09
CA ASP A 33 8.21 31.38 1.21
C ASP A 33 9.76 31.26 1.14
N ARG A 34 10.28 30.69 0.05
CA ARG A 34 11.72 30.50 -0.19
C ARG A 34 12.40 31.71 -0.82
N ASN A 35 11.64 32.72 -1.25
CA ASN A 35 12.14 33.95 -1.87
C ASN A 35 13.04 33.75 -3.10
N ASP A 36 12.70 32.78 -3.96
CA ASP A 36 13.42 32.56 -5.20
C ASP A 36 13.17 33.65 -6.26
N GLY A 37 12.23 34.57 -6.02
CA GLY A 37 11.83 35.61 -6.96
C GLY A 37 10.88 35.10 -8.07
N PHE A 38 10.29 33.97 -7.87
CA PHE A 38 9.20 33.39 -8.67
C PHE A 38 8.41 32.40 -7.82
N TRP A 39 7.14 32.17 -8.20
CA TRP A 39 6.32 31.10 -7.63
C TRP A 39 6.46 29.83 -8.45
N TYR A 40 6.35 28.69 -7.77
CA TYR A 40 6.30 27.36 -8.41
C TYR A 40 5.36 26.43 -7.66
N GLU A 41 4.76 25.51 -8.41
CA GLU A 41 3.91 24.47 -7.82
C GLU A 41 4.76 23.47 -7.03
N CYS A 42 4.30 23.12 -5.82
CA CYS A 42 4.93 22.16 -4.93
C CYS A 42 3.89 21.16 -4.41
N TRP A 43 4.36 20.07 -3.82
CA TRP A 43 3.48 19.07 -3.25
C TRP A 43 2.82 19.61 -1.96
N GLU A 44 1.48 19.70 -1.95
CA GLU A 44 0.65 20.08 -0.80
C GLU A 44 1.15 21.32 0.01
N GLY A 45 1.77 22.30 -0.67
CA GLY A 45 2.30 23.49 -0.04
C GLY A 45 3.72 23.35 0.50
N HIS A 46 4.34 22.18 0.38
CA HIS A 46 5.73 21.93 0.78
C HIS A 46 6.70 22.47 -0.27
N SER A 47 7.14 23.70 -0.11
CA SER A 47 8.00 24.39 -1.08
C SER A 47 9.36 23.74 -1.34
N GLU A 48 9.83 22.87 -0.47
CA GLU A 48 11.02 22.03 -0.68
C GLU A 48 10.80 20.90 -1.70
N LEU A 49 9.54 20.54 -2.01
CA LEU A 49 9.17 19.45 -2.91
C LEU A 49 8.53 20.00 -4.18
N VAL A 50 9.37 20.41 -5.12
CA VAL A 50 8.96 21.03 -6.40
C VAL A 50 8.31 20.00 -7.31
N LYS A 51 7.14 20.32 -7.87
CA LYS A 51 6.45 19.46 -8.83
C LYS A 51 7.05 19.56 -10.23
N LEU A 52 7.28 18.41 -10.84
CA LEU A 52 7.62 18.32 -12.27
C LEU A 52 6.37 18.47 -13.13
N ASN A 53 6.50 19.15 -14.25
CA ASN A 53 5.48 19.22 -15.29
C ASN A 53 5.48 17.92 -16.12
N LEU A 54 4.69 16.94 -15.70
CA LEU A 54 4.59 15.63 -16.37
C LEU A 54 3.82 15.67 -17.71
N HIS A 55 3.33 16.84 -18.13
CA HIS A 55 2.83 17.05 -19.48
C HIS A 55 3.93 17.53 -20.45
N ASN A 56 5.11 17.87 -19.95
CA ASN A 56 6.26 18.24 -20.78
C ASN A 56 6.97 16.98 -21.28
N PRO A 57 7.05 16.74 -22.61
CA PRO A 57 7.66 15.54 -23.17
C PRO A 57 9.12 15.33 -22.77
N ALA A 58 9.90 16.42 -22.59
CA ALA A 58 11.29 16.32 -22.17
C ALA A 58 11.43 15.84 -20.72
N VAL A 59 10.48 16.18 -19.84
CA VAL A 59 10.42 15.67 -18.48
C VAL A 59 10.08 14.19 -18.48
N VAL A 60 9.07 13.79 -19.25
CA VAL A 60 8.66 12.38 -19.39
C VAL A 60 9.81 11.55 -19.93
N GLU A 61 10.48 11.98 -20.98
CA GLU A 61 11.63 11.29 -21.55
C GLU A 61 12.78 11.17 -20.53
N HIS A 62 13.08 12.23 -19.79
CA HIS A 62 14.09 12.20 -18.73
C HIS A 62 13.78 11.13 -17.67
N GLN A 63 12.51 11.04 -17.23
CA GLN A 63 12.08 10.01 -16.27
C GLN A 63 12.21 8.59 -16.87
N PHE A 64 11.79 8.41 -18.12
CA PHE A 64 11.86 7.11 -18.79
C PHE A 64 13.30 6.64 -19.01
N GLN A 65 14.20 7.55 -19.35
CA GLN A 65 15.64 7.25 -19.46
C GLN A 65 16.23 6.81 -18.11
N ALA A 66 15.86 7.49 -17.00
CA ALA A 66 16.29 7.09 -15.67
C ALA A 66 15.80 5.68 -15.31
N ILE A 67 14.52 5.38 -15.57
CA ILE A 67 13.93 4.06 -15.31
C ILE A 67 14.62 2.99 -16.15
N ARG A 68 14.87 3.24 -17.43
CA ARG A 68 15.62 2.33 -18.31
C ARG A 68 17.01 2.05 -17.74
N GLY A 69 17.73 3.10 -17.33
CA GLY A 69 19.06 2.97 -16.72
C GLY A 69 19.01 2.13 -15.44
N TRP A 70 18.00 2.27 -14.60
CA TRP A 70 17.85 1.44 -13.39
C TRP A 70 17.57 -0.03 -13.72
N VAL A 71 16.76 -0.31 -14.74
CA VAL A 71 16.53 -1.69 -15.22
C VAL A 71 17.83 -2.28 -15.74
N GLU A 72 18.57 -1.56 -16.56
CA GLU A 72 19.82 -2.02 -17.17
C GLU A 72 20.96 -2.20 -16.13
N GLN A 73 21.08 -1.27 -15.19
CA GLN A 73 22.18 -1.25 -14.23
C GLN A 73 21.91 -2.12 -13.01
N PHE A 74 20.68 -2.13 -12.50
CA PHE A 74 20.31 -2.78 -11.23
C PHE A 74 19.35 -3.95 -11.39
N GLY A 75 18.80 -4.16 -12.57
CA GLY A 75 17.90 -5.28 -12.86
C GLY A 75 16.55 -5.18 -12.13
N ILE A 76 16.08 -3.97 -11.76
CA ILE A 76 14.82 -3.78 -11.03
C ILE A 76 13.63 -4.40 -11.78
N ASP A 77 12.64 -4.90 -11.02
CA ASP A 77 11.44 -5.56 -11.53
C ASP A 77 10.17 -4.73 -11.38
N GLY A 78 10.28 -3.52 -10.90
CA GLY A 78 9.12 -2.64 -10.72
C GLY A 78 9.45 -1.33 -10.05
N LEU A 79 8.43 -0.47 -9.94
CA LEU A 79 8.49 0.83 -9.26
C LEU A 79 7.34 0.96 -8.26
N ARG A 80 7.64 1.50 -7.10
CA ARG A 80 6.64 2.10 -6.21
C ARG A 80 6.57 3.59 -6.53
N LEU A 81 5.41 4.07 -6.92
CA LEU A 81 5.17 5.47 -7.23
C LEU A 81 4.65 6.17 -5.99
N ASP A 82 5.47 7.05 -5.45
CA ASP A 82 5.11 7.93 -4.34
C ASP A 82 3.99 8.88 -4.76
N VAL A 83 3.03 9.13 -3.86
CA VAL A 83 1.87 10.01 -4.09
C VAL A 83 1.20 9.82 -5.47
N ALA A 84 1.01 8.57 -5.88
CA ALA A 84 0.46 8.25 -7.21
C ALA A 84 -0.92 8.89 -7.46
N TYR A 85 -1.65 9.20 -6.39
CA TYR A 85 -2.93 9.92 -6.48
C TYR A 85 -2.80 11.36 -6.98
N CYS A 86 -1.61 11.94 -6.95
CA CYS A 86 -1.29 13.27 -7.49
C CYS A 86 -0.74 13.22 -8.92
N LEU A 87 -0.48 12.04 -9.49
CA LEU A 87 0.07 11.91 -10.84
C LEU A 87 -1.04 12.03 -11.90
N PRO A 88 -0.77 12.72 -13.03
CA PRO A 88 -1.70 12.74 -14.16
C PRO A 88 -1.97 11.33 -14.69
N ILE A 89 -3.22 11.02 -14.99
CA ILE A 89 -3.63 9.70 -15.46
C ILE A 89 -3.01 9.35 -16.82
N ASP A 90 -2.87 10.33 -17.70
CA ASP A 90 -2.19 10.16 -18.98
C ASP A 90 -0.70 9.83 -18.81
N TYR A 91 -0.03 10.41 -17.82
CA TYR A 91 1.34 10.03 -17.46
C TYR A 91 1.41 8.58 -16.95
N LEU A 92 0.49 8.15 -16.07
CA LEU A 92 0.44 6.76 -15.59
C LEU A 92 0.28 5.77 -16.76
N ARG A 93 -0.54 6.11 -17.75
CA ARG A 93 -0.72 5.29 -18.95
C ARG A 93 0.55 5.24 -19.82
N GLN A 94 1.20 6.38 -20.03
CA GLN A 94 2.46 6.43 -20.74
C GLN A 94 3.55 5.63 -20.03
N LEU A 95 3.64 5.77 -18.70
CA LEU A 95 4.60 5.03 -17.88
C LEU A 95 4.34 3.52 -17.98
N ARG A 96 3.06 3.07 -17.88
CA ARG A 96 2.71 1.66 -18.02
C ARG A 96 3.11 1.13 -19.40
N ALA A 97 2.71 1.80 -20.47
CA ALA A 97 3.07 1.40 -21.82
C ALA A 97 4.58 1.33 -22.02
N PHE A 98 5.33 2.27 -21.47
CA PHE A 98 6.79 2.28 -21.52
C PHE A 98 7.41 1.11 -20.74
N THR A 99 6.99 0.87 -19.50
CA THR A 99 7.56 -0.19 -18.65
C THR A 99 7.28 -1.59 -19.17
N ASP A 100 6.12 -1.80 -19.81
CA ASP A 100 5.78 -3.06 -20.49
C ASP A 100 6.75 -3.38 -21.65
N THR A 101 7.44 -2.38 -22.21
CA THR A 101 8.50 -2.59 -23.21
C THR A 101 9.85 -3.00 -22.62
N LEU A 102 10.06 -2.75 -21.32
CA LEU A 102 11.34 -3.05 -20.64
C LEU A 102 11.41 -4.49 -20.15
N LYS A 103 10.36 -4.94 -19.48
CA LYS A 103 10.19 -6.30 -18.97
C LYS A 103 8.72 -6.70 -18.98
N PRO A 104 8.36 -7.93 -19.39
CA PRO A 104 6.95 -8.37 -19.46
C PRO A 104 6.24 -8.38 -18.10
N ASP A 105 7.00 -8.60 -17.00
CA ASP A 105 6.47 -8.70 -15.63
C ASP A 105 6.86 -7.47 -14.76
N PHE A 106 7.14 -6.33 -15.39
CA PHE A 106 7.51 -5.12 -14.65
C PHE A 106 6.30 -4.55 -13.88
N VAL A 107 6.41 -4.44 -12.57
CA VAL A 107 5.30 -4.06 -11.69
C VAL A 107 5.29 -2.54 -11.43
N LEU A 108 4.12 -1.92 -11.59
CA LEU A 108 3.85 -0.57 -11.10
C LEU A 108 2.91 -0.65 -9.89
N LEU A 109 3.41 -0.21 -8.74
CA LEU A 109 2.66 -0.06 -7.49
C LEU A 109 2.47 1.41 -7.19
N GLY A 110 1.23 1.89 -7.17
CA GLY A 110 0.91 3.28 -6.82
C GLY A 110 0.62 3.44 -5.33
N GLU A 111 1.12 4.50 -4.72
CA GLU A 111 0.60 4.92 -3.43
C GLU A 111 -0.70 5.70 -3.62
N ALA A 112 -1.80 5.22 -3.00
CA ALA A 112 -3.08 5.90 -2.93
C ALA A 112 -3.60 5.84 -1.49
N LEU A 113 -3.94 7.00 -0.92
CA LEU A 113 -4.35 7.09 0.49
C LEU A 113 -5.83 6.79 0.70
N GLY A 114 -6.65 6.89 -0.32
CA GLY A 114 -8.10 6.66 -0.27
C GLY A 114 -8.78 7.03 -1.58
N GLY A 115 -10.10 6.97 -1.59
CA GLY A 115 -10.92 7.24 -2.79
C GLY A 115 -11.20 5.98 -3.61
N ASP A 116 -11.53 6.16 -4.88
CA ASP A 116 -11.71 5.04 -5.80
C ASP A 116 -10.37 4.66 -6.44
N TYR A 117 -9.80 3.55 -6.00
CA TYR A 117 -8.51 3.06 -6.47
C TYR A 117 -8.48 2.72 -7.97
N ASN A 118 -9.63 2.49 -8.61
CA ASN A 118 -9.72 2.28 -10.05
C ASN A 118 -9.27 3.51 -10.86
N GLN A 119 -9.16 4.69 -10.23
CA GLN A 119 -8.59 5.86 -10.88
C GLN A 119 -7.12 5.66 -11.25
N TRP A 120 -6.36 4.98 -10.38
CA TRP A 120 -4.89 4.85 -10.51
C TRP A 120 -4.43 3.46 -10.90
N MET A 121 -5.27 2.43 -10.75
CA MET A 121 -4.94 1.06 -11.17
C MET A 121 -5.85 0.59 -12.31
N GLY A 122 -5.35 -0.39 -13.05
CA GLY A 122 -6.08 -0.99 -14.17
C GLY A 122 -5.14 -1.59 -15.19
N PRO A 123 -5.68 -2.11 -16.31
CA PRO A 123 -4.87 -2.75 -17.33
C PRO A 123 -3.86 -1.83 -18.01
N ASP A 124 -4.11 -0.52 -17.99
CA ASP A 124 -3.31 0.52 -18.64
C ASP A 124 -2.62 1.50 -17.67
N LYS A 125 -2.68 1.22 -16.36
CA LYS A 125 -2.13 2.07 -15.30
C LYS A 125 -1.32 1.24 -14.30
N CYS A 126 -1.32 1.59 -13.00
CA CYS A 126 -0.68 0.78 -11.98
C CYS A 126 -1.31 -0.63 -11.91
N HIS A 127 -0.51 -1.64 -11.65
CA HIS A 127 -0.99 -3.00 -11.42
C HIS A 127 -1.72 -3.11 -10.08
N SER A 128 -1.27 -2.33 -9.09
CA SER A 128 -1.77 -2.33 -7.73
C SER A 128 -1.59 -0.96 -7.11
N VAL A 129 -2.36 -0.70 -6.05
CA VAL A 129 -2.16 0.45 -5.16
C VAL A 129 -2.19 0.02 -3.70
N THR A 130 -1.72 0.89 -2.82
CA THR A 130 -1.74 0.68 -1.36
C THR A 130 -3.16 0.70 -0.80
N ASN A 131 -3.49 -0.28 0.03
CA ASN A 131 -4.84 -0.48 0.60
C ASN A 131 -4.98 0.19 1.98
N TYR A 132 -5.02 1.51 2.01
CA TYR A 132 -5.20 2.27 3.26
C TYR A 132 -6.59 2.08 3.88
N ASP A 133 -7.62 1.76 3.10
CA ASP A 133 -8.96 1.48 3.64
C ASP A 133 -8.93 0.27 4.59
N CYS A 134 -8.29 -0.84 4.18
CA CYS A 134 -8.15 -2.01 5.04
C CYS A 134 -7.10 -1.81 6.14
N PHE A 135 -6.03 -1.04 5.92
CA PHE A 135 -5.06 -0.69 6.95
C PHE A 135 -5.76 -0.12 8.18
N LYS A 136 -6.67 0.85 8.00
CA LYS A 136 -7.42 1.42 9.13
C LYS A 136 -8.20 0.32 9.87
N GLY A 137 -8.95 -0.50 9.16
CA GLY A 137 -9.76 -1.58 9.76
C GLY A 137 -8.93 -2.64 10.50
N LEU A 138 -7.68 -2.91 10.09
CA LEU A 138 -6.79 -3.89 10.75
C LEU A 138 -6.38 -3.51 12.18
N TRP A 139 -6.48 -2.25 12.57
CA TRP A 139 -6.20 -1.85 13.95
C TRP A 139 -7.43 -1.29 14.67
N SER A 140 -8.22 -0.42 14.01
CA SER A 140 -9.38 0.22 14.65
C SER A 140 -10.46 -0.80 15.04
N SER A 141 -10.70 -1.82 14.20
CA SER A 141 -11.67 -2.87 14.51
C SER A 141 -11.40 -3.57 15.84
N PHE A 142 -10.14 -3.78 16.19
CA PHE A 142 -9.75 -4.38 17.46
C PHE A 142 -9.86 -3.38 18.61
N ASN A 143 -9.37 -2.15 18.45
CA ASN A 143 -9.39 -1.12 19.49
C ASN A 143 -10.81 -0.71 19.86
N ASP A 144 -11.68 -0.57 18.85
CA ASP A 144 -13.08 -0.17 19.01
C ASP A 144 -14.00 -1.36 19.31
N ARG A 145 -13.44 -2.58 19.37
CA ARG A 145 -14.18 -3.82 19.55
C ARG A 145 -15.32 -3.97 18.55
N ASN A 146 -15.04 -3.70 17.29
CA ASN A 146 -16.01 -3.64 16.20
C ASN A 146 -15.44 -4.24 14.90
N LEU A 147 -15.38 -5.58 14.80
CA LEU A 147 -14.89 -6.28 13.60
C LEU A 147 -15.81 -6.10 12.38
N PHE A 148 -16.99 -5.47 12.53
CA PHE A 148 -17.79 -5.06 11.37
C PHE A 148 -17.05 -4.07 10.48
N GLU A 149 -16.15 -3.24 11.00
CA GLU A 149 -15.41 -2.26 10.21
C GLU A 149 -14.53 -2.96 9.17
N ILE A 150 -13.63 -3.85 9.58
CA ILE A 150 -12.78 -4.59 8.63
C ILE A 150 -13.61 -5.55 7.78
N GLY A 151 -14.61 -6.21 8.33
CA GLY A 151 -15.51 -7.11 7.59
C GLY A 151 -16.29 -6.39 6.50
N HIS A 152 -16.75 -5.14 6.75
CA HIS A 152 -17.42 -4.31 5.76
C HIS A 152 -16.44 -3.84 4.67
N SER A 153 -15.25 -3.37 5.06
CA SER A 153 -14.23 -2.93 4.09
C SER A 153 -13.85 -4.06 3.12
N LEU A 154 -13.64 -5.28 3.64
CA LEU A 154 -13.33 -6.45 2.82
C LEU A 154 -14.50 -6.85 1.91
N ALA A 155 -15.75 -6.83 2.42
CA ALA A 155 -16.92 -7.14 1.61
C ALA A 155 -17.13 -6.11 0.49
N ARG A 156 -16.91 -4.82 0.78
CA ARG A 156 -17.00 -3.74 -0.20
C ARG A 156 -15.94 -3.87 -1.29
N GLN A 157 -14.74 -4.28 -0.93
CA GLN A 157 -13.61 -4.39 -1.86
C GLN A 157 -13.66 -5.69 -2.68
N TYR A 158 -14.02 -6.82 -2.07
CA TYR A 158 -13.80 -8.15 -2.63
C TYR A 158 -15.00 -9.09 -2.55
N GLY A 159 -16.13 -8.65 -2.00
CA GLY A 159 -17.31 -9.49 -1.78
C GLY A 159 -17.94 -10.07 -3.06
N PRO A 160 -18.98 -10.90 -2.91
CA PRO A 160 -19.65 -11.51 -4.05
C PRO A 160 -20.58 -10.57 -4.80
N GLU A 161 -20.95 -9.44 -4.22
CA GLU A 161 -21.97 -8.54 -4.69
C GLU A 161 -21.60 -7.80 -5.98
N PRO A 162 -22.57 -7.42 -6.83
CA PRO A 162 -22.29 -6.70 -8.08
C PRO A 162 -21.64 -5.32 -7.92
N TRP A 163 -21.82 -4.69 -6.75
CA TRP A 163 -21.26 -3.37 -6.43
C TRP A 163 -19.85 -3.43 -5.83
N THR A 164 -19.23 -4.61 -5.78
CA THR A 164 -17.88 -4.80 -5.26
C THR A 164 -16.85 -4.05 -6.12
N LEU A 165 -15.98 -3.27 -5.47
CA LEU A 165 -15.13 -2.30 -6.14
C LEU A 165 -13.90 -2.91 -6.83
N TYR A 166 -13.23 -3.90 -6.18
CA TYR A 166 -11.88 -4.35 -6.59
C TYR A 166 -11.83 -5.87 -6.74
N LYS A 167 -12.89 -6.48 -7.21
CA LYS A 167 -12.98 -7.92 -7.42
C LYS A 167 -11.88 -8.41 -8.36
N GLY A 168 -11.05 -9.33 -7.88
CA GLY A 168 -9.92 -9.87 -8.64
C GLY A 168 -8.67 -8.98 -8.64
N ALA A 169 -8.70 -7.78 -8.06
CA ALA A 169 -7.52 -6.95 -7.91
C ALA A 169 -6.64 -7.41 -6.73
N HIS A 170 -5.34 -7.23 -6.87
CA HIS A 170 -4.35 -7.53 -5.83
C HIS A 170 -3.81 -6.24 -5.22
N LEU A 171 -4.60 -5.56 -4.37
CA LEU A 171 -4.14 -4.38 -3.66
C LEU A 171 -3.01 -4.75 -2.68
N LEU A 172 -2.02 -3.86 -2.53
CA LEU A 172 -0.97 -4.01 -1.52
C LEU A 172 -1.56 -3.69 -0.15
N SER A 173 -1.82 -4.74 0.64
CA SER A 173 -2.39 -4.62 1.98
C SER A 173 -1.32 -4.76 3.05
N PHE A 174 -1.39 -3.94 4.09
CA PHE A 174 -0.39 -3.85 5.15
C PHE A 174 -1.04 -3.53 6.49
N ALA A 175 -0.38 -3.90 7.58
CA ALA A 175 -0.80 -3.55 8.93
C ALA A 175 -0.08 -2.29 9.46
N ASP A 176 1.09 -2.00 8.91
CA ASP A 176 1.86 -0.77 9.08
C ASP A 176 2.86 -0.60 7.91
N ASN A 177 3.47 0.58 7.83
CA ASN A 177 4.52 0.90 6.88
C ASN A 177 5.41 2.03 7.42
N HIS A 178 6.26 2.61 6.56
CA HIS A 178 7.21 3.67 6.92
C HIS A 178 6.57 5.06 7.16
N ASP A 179 5.27 5.22 6.91
CA ASP A 179 4.55 6.50 7.00
C ASP A 179 3.45 6.50 8.06
N VAL A 180 3.21 5.38 8.73
CA VAL A 180 2.18 5.26 9.77
C VAL A 180 2.74 4.63 11.03
N THR A 181 2.13 4.98 12.17
CA THR A 181 2.43 4.37 13.47
C THR A 181 2.40 2.85 13.37
N ARG A 182 3.43 2.19 13.91
CA ARG A 182 3.57 0.73 13.93
C ARG A 182 2.35 0.05 14.54
N LEU A 183 1.98 -1.12 14.02
CA LEU A 183 0.82 -1.88 14.52
C LEU A 183 0.92 -2.15 16.02
N ALA A 184 2.11 -2.49 16.51
CA ALA A 184 2.37 -2.76 17.93
C ALA A 184 2.21 -1.53 18.84
N SER A 185 2.32 -0.31 18.28
CA SER A 185 1.99 0.93 18.99
C SER A 185 0.52 1.33 18.86
N LYS A 186 -0.10 0.96 17.74
CA LYS A 186 -1.52 1.27 17.46
C LYS A 186 -2.49 0.43 18.28
N LEU A 187 -2.21 -0.87 18.44
CA LEU A 187 -3.10 -1.77 19.14
C LEU A 187 -3.01 -1.59 20.65
N THR A 188 -4.16 -1.36 21.29
CA THR A 188 -4.26 -1.20 22.74
C THR A 188 -4.02 -2.51 23.49
N GLU A 189 -4.34 -3.66 22.86
CA GLU A 189 -4.11 -4.99 23.42
C GLU A 189 -3.10 -5.77 22.56
N PRO A 190 -1.89 -6.03 23.05
CA PRO A 190 -0.85 -6.74 22.29
C PRO A 190 -1.27 -8.13 21.79
N ARG A 191 -2.17 -8.83 22.51
CA ARG A 191 -2.72 -10.13 22.09
C ARG A 191 -3.47 -10.08 20.75
N HIS A 192 -3.87 -8.89 20.29
CA HIS A 192 -4.55 -8.72 19.01
C HIS A 192 -3.58 -8.63 17.82
N ILE A 193 -2.26 -8.43 18.04
CA ILE A 193 -1.27 -8.35 16.97
C ILE A 193 -1.28 -9.61 16.09
N PRO A 194 -1.17 -10.84 16.63
CA PRO A 194 -1.22 -12.05 15.81
C PRO A 194 -2.56 -12.23 15.10
N LEU A 195 -3.68 -11.73 15.67
CA LEU A 195 -5.00 -11.78 15.03
C LEU A 195 -5.11 -10.84 13.84
N ALA A 196 -4.54 -9.62 13.94
CA ALA A 196 -4.48 -8.68 12.83
C ALA A 196 -3.67 -9.26 11.65
N TYR A 197 -2.56 -9.95 11.93
CA TYR A 197 -1.79 -10.66 10.91
C TYR A 197 -2.53 -11.86 10.32
N ALA A 198 -3.36 -12.57 11.11
CA ALA A 198 -4.21 -13.62 10.56
C ALA A 198 -5.22 -13.07 9.54
N ILE A 199 -5.84 -11.92 9.83
CA ILE A 199 -6.70 -11.25 8.85
C ILE A 199 -5.89 -10.79 7.63
N LEU A 200 -4.74 -10.11 7.82
CA LEU A 200 -3.90 -9.61 6.73
C LEU A 200 -3.44 -10.72 5.78
N MET A 201 -2.98 -11.85 6.34
CA MET A 201 -2.52 -12.99 5.53
C MET A 201 -3.66 -13.79 4.91
N GLY A 202 -4.85 -13.73 5.49
CA GLY A 202 -6.05 -14.44 4.97
C GLY A 202 -6.85 -13.65 3.94
N MET A 203 -6.84 -12.32 4.00
CA MET A 203 -7.64 -11.46 3.12
C MET A 203 -7.15 -11.46 1.67
N PRO A 204 -7.98 -11.05 0.67
CA PRO A 204 -7.53 -10.83 -0.70
C PRO A 204 -6.47 -9.73 -0.81
N GLY A 205 -5.74 -9.72 -1.93
CA GLY A 205 -4.68 -8.77 -2.20
C GLY A 205 -3.30 -9.35 -1.96
N THR A 206 -2.28 -8.51 -1.94
CA THR A 206 -0.88 -8.86 -1.67
C THR A 206 -0.50 -8.34 -0.29
N PRO A 207 -0.29 -9.20 0.71
CA PRO A 207 0.12 -8.75 2.04
C PRO A 207 1.57 -8.26 2.02
N ALA A 208 1.82 -7.13 2.67
CA ALA A 208 3.13 -6.56 2.90
C ALA A 208 3.46 -6.56 4.38
N LEU A 209 4.69 -6.94 4.70
CA LEU A 209 5.27 -6.83 6.04
C LEU A 209 6.34 -5.73 6.00
N TYR A 210 6.21 -4.78 6.90
CA TYR A 210 7.25 -3.77 7.08
C TYR A 210 8.29 -4.30 8.05
N TYR A 211 9.59 -4.06 7.76
CA TYR A 211 10.70 -4.63 8.55
C TYR A 211 10.59 -4.27 10.04
N GLY A 212 10.85 -5.25 10.89
CA GLY A 212 10.72 -5.15 12.35
C GLY A 212 9.31 -5.34 12.89
N SER A 213 8.26 -5.22 12.07
CA SER A 213 6.88 -5.45 12.50
C SER A 213 6.61 -6.93 12.79
N GLU A 214 7.35 -7.84 12.15
CA GLU A 214 7.36 -9.28 12.44
C GLU A 214 7.92 -9.61 13.83
N TRP A 215 8.63 -8.67 14.45
CA TRP A 215 9.11 -8.79 15.85
C TRP A 215 8.25 -8.04 16.84
N GLY A 216 7.26 -7.28 16.34
CA GLY A 216 6.40 -6.45 17.15
C GLY A 216 7.08 -5.18 17.66
N ILE A 217 8.04 -4.61 16.90
CA ILE A 217 8.67 -3.34 17.28
C ILE A 217 7.64 -2.21 17.31
N LYS A 218 7.82 -1.32 18.25
CA LYS A 218 6.99 -0.13 18.41
C LYS A 218 7.62 1.07 17.69
N GLY A 219 6.82 2.05 17.38
CA GLY A 219 7.20 3.33 16.81
C GLY A 219 5.95 4.14 16.50
N GLU A 220 5.95 5.40 16.84
CA GLU A 220 4.85 6.32 16.61
C GLU A 220 5.21 7.34 15.55
N LYS A 221 4.23 7.72 14.71
CA LYS A 221 4.43 8.80 13.74
C LYS A 221 4.55 10.11 14.51
N GLY A 222 5.73 10.73 14.44
CA GLY A 222 6.00 12.01 15.06
C GLY A 222 5.45 13.18 14.23
N ALA A 223 5.31 14.34 14.87
CA ALA A 223 4.90 15.57 14.20
C ALA A 223 6.01 16.18 13.32
N CYS A 224 7.29 15.87 13.63
CA CYS A 224 8.45 16.49 12.99
C CYS A 224 9.46 15.49 12.42
N SER A 225 9.36 14.21 12.77
CA SER A 225 10.27 13.15 12.34
C SER A 225 9.56 11.81 12.29
N ASP A 226 9.92 10.99 11.32
CA ASP A 226 9.50 9.59 11.17
C ASP A 226 10.58 8.60 11.64
N ASP A 227 11.58 9.05 12.37
CA ASP A 227 12.74 8.23 12.79
C ASP A 227 12.32 7.00 13.59
N GLU A 228 11.30 7.13 14.45
CA GLU A 228 10.77 5.97 15.20
C GLU A 228 10.14 4.90 14.30
N LEU A 229 9.66 5.30 13.12
CA LEU A 229 9.08 4.37 12.15
C LEU A 229 10.16 3.66 11.35
N ARG A 230 11.37 4.23 11.26
CA ARG A 230 12.46 3.83 10.36
C ARG A 230 13.77 3.57 11.12
N PRO A 231 13.75 2.83 12.25
CA PRO A 231 14.96 2.59 13.03
C PRO A 231 15.97 1.77 12.25
N ALA A 232 17.26 2.05 12.43
CA ALA A 232 18.31 1.15 12.01
C ALA A 232 18.34 -0.05 12.96
N LEU A 233 18.23 -1.26 12.43
CA LEU A 233 18.21 -2.51 13.19
C LEU A 233 19.54 -3.22 12.99
N GLU A 234 20.26 -3.50 14.09
CA GLU A 234 21.61 -4.09 14.04
C GLU A 234 21.56 -5.60 13.81
N GLN A 235 20.60 -6.28 14.43
CA GLN A 235 20.47 -7.73 14.37
C GLN A 235 19.00 -8.14 14.14
N PRO A 236 18.77 -9.20 13.34
CA PRO A 236 17.45 -9.77 13.21
C PRO A 236 17.05 -10.51 14.49
N GLU A 237 15.75 -10.49 14.79
CA GLU A 237 15.17 -11.26 15.89
C GLU A 237 14.27 -12.37 15.35
N TRP A 238 14.12 -13.43 16.15
CA TRP A 238 13.11 -14.45 15.89
C TRP A 238 12.36 -14.74 17.18
N ASN A 239 11.11 -14.37 17.23
CA ASN A 239 10.23 -14.57 18.37
C ASN A 239 8.95 -15.32 17.98
N ASP A 240 8.02 -15.49 18.95
CA ASP A 240 6.76 -16.22 18.71
C ASP A 240 5.91 -15.54 17.62
N LEU A 241 5.88 -14.21 17.55
CA LEU A 241 5.16 -13.47 16.51
C LEU A 241 5.76 -13.74 15.14
N THR A 242 7.09 -13.73 15.01
CA THR A 242 7.77 -14.08 13.76
C THR A 242 7.42 -15.50 13.33
N GLY A 243 7.44 -16.45 14.28
CA GLY A 243 7.04 -17.83 14.04
C GLY A 243 5.59 -17.96 13.57
N TRP A 244 4.69 -17.20 14.17
CA TRP A 244 3.28 -17.14 13.76
C TRP A 244 3.09 -16.59 12.35
N ILE A 245 3.70 -15.43 12.06
CA ILE A 245 3.63 -14.80 10.73
C ILE A 245 4.22 -15.73 9.66
N ALA A 246 5.33 -16.41 9.97
CA ALA A 246 5.95 -17.36 9.05
C ALA A 246 5.01 -18.54 8.71
N LYS A 247 4.26 -19.06 9.67
CA LYS A 247 3.23 -20.08 9.44
C LYS A 247 2.10 -19.56 8.56
N LEU A 248 1.57 -18.38 8.86
CA LEU A 248 0.52 -17.75 8.06
C LEU A 248 0.97 -17.49 6.61
N ALA A 249 2.21 -17.00 6.43
CA ALA A 249 2.78 -16.77 5.12
C ALA A 249 2.99 -18.09 4.33
N ALA A 250 3.40 -19.15 5.03
CA ALA A 250 3.53 -20.48 4.42
C ALA A 250 2.16 -21.05 4.01
N ALA A 251 1.15 -20.96 4.88
CA ALA A 251 -0.22 -21.36 4.57
C ALA A 251 -0.74 -20.61 3.34
N ARG A 252 -0.58 -19.28 3.30
CA ARG A 252 -0.97 -18.48 2.14
C ARG A 252 -0.25 -18.88 0.86
N ARG A 253 1.07 -18.99 0.88
CA ARG A 253 1.87 -19.32 -0.30
C ARG A 253 1.49 -20.65 -0.91
N ASN A 254 1.05 -21.60 -0.09
CA ASN A 254 0.68 -22.96 -0.51
C ASN A 254 -0.81 -23.12 -0.84
N SER A 255 -1.61 -22.05 -0.70
CA SER A 255 -3.06 -22.07 -0.89
C SER A 255 -3.48 -21.20 -2.08
N PRO A 256 -3.90 -21.77 -3.21
CA PRO A 256 -4.54 -21.05 -4.31
C PRO A 256 -5.73 -20.21 -3.84
N ALA A 257 -6.52 -20.71 -2.89
CA ALA A 257 -7.67 -19.99 -2.35
C ALA A 257 -7.24 -18.73 -1.61
N LEU A 258 -6.20 -18.78 -0.77
CA LEU A 258 -5.70 -17.59 -0.06
C LEU A 258 -5.01 -16.61 -1.02
N CYS A 259 -4.32 -17.08 -2.05
CA CYS A 259 -3.67 -16.22 -3.03
C CYS A 259 -4.68 -15.53 -3.96
N ASN A 260 -5.55 -16.30 -4.62
CA ASN A 260 -6.36 -15.82 -5.74
C ASN A 260 -7.86 -16.08 -5.59
N GLY A 261 -8.30 -16.72 -4.49
CA GLY A 261 -9.68 -17.12 -4.31
C GLY A 261 -10.64 -15.94 -4.09
N SER A 262 -11.93 -16.22 -4.28
CA SER A 262 -13.00 -15.30 -3.95
C SER A 262 -13.08 -15.05 -2.45
N TYR A 263 -13.81 -14.03 -2.05
CA TYR A 263 -14.01 -13.64 -0.65
C TYR A 263 -15.50 -13.55 -0.32
N ARG A 264 -15.90 -14.03 0.86
CA ARG A 264 -17.19 -13.68 1.48
C ARG A 264 -17.11 -13.77 3.00
N ASN A 265 -17.87 -12.93 3.69
CA ASN A 265 -18.10 -13.09 5.12
C ASN A 265 -19.00 -14.32 5.38
N VAL A 266 -18.63 -15.13 6.38
CA VAL A 266 -19.39 -16.30 6.82
C VAL A 266 -20.07 -16.02 8.15
N LEU A 267 -19.33 -15.44 9.12
CA LEU A 267 -19.83 -14.98 10.39
C LEU A 267 -19.17 -13.66 10.74
N LEU A 268 -19.96 -12.72 11.22
CA LEU A 268 -19.44 -11.41 11.62
C LEU A 268 -20.24 -10.92 12.85
N THR A 269 -19.49 -10.62 13.90
CA THR A 269 -19.97 -9.99 15.13
C THR A 269 -19.04 -8.84 15.52
N ASN A 270 -19.29 -8.20 16.64
CA ASN A 270 -18.38 -7.17 17.13
C ASN A 270 -16.97 -7.70 17.44
N ARG A 271 -16.83 -8.97 17.81
CA ARG A 271 -15.57 -9.54 18.30
C ARG A 271 -15.11 -10.80 17.57
N GLN A 272 -15.94 -11.36 16.71
CA GLN A 272 -15.60 -12.54 15.91
C GLN A 272 -15.81 -12.26 14.43
N ILE A 273 -14.89 -12.74 13.61
CA ILE A 273 -15.02 -12.76 12.17
C ILE A 273 -14.61 -14.13 11.64
N ILE A 274 -15.45 -14.70 10.77
CA ILE A 274 -15.08 -15.83 9.93
C ILE A 274 -15.36 -15.41 8.51
N PHE A 275 -14.36 -15.50 7.66
CA PHE A 275 -14.51 -15.29 6.22
C PHE A 275 -13.97 -16.46 5.43
N GLU A 276 -14.53 -16.64 4.26
CA GLU A 276 -14.18 -17.68 3.31
C GLU A 276 -13.31 -17.13 2.20
N ARG A 277 -12.28 -17.89 1.86
CA ARG A 277 -11.55 -17.80 0.59
C ARG A 277 -11.79 -19.09 -0.19
N LYS A 278 -12.12 -18.97 -1.48
CA LYS A 278 -12.46 -20.13 -2.29
C LYS A 278 -11.85 -20.02 -3.70
N ALA A 279 -11.13 -21.06 -4.09
CA ALA A 279 -10.67 -21.33 -5.45
C ALA A 279 -11.17 -22.69 -5.92
N GLU A 280 -10.85 -23.07 -7.15
CA GLU A 280 -11.17 -24.40 -7.66
C GLU A 280 -10.46 -25.48 -6.83
N GLY A 281 -11.23 -26.43 -6.32
CA GLY A 281 -10.72 -27.54 -5.51
C GLY A 281 -10.31 -27.19 -4.07
N GLU A 282 -10.32 -25.90 -3.69
CA GLU A 282 -9.89 -25.48 -2.35
C GLU A 282 -10.82 -24.45 -1.72
N ARG A 283 -11.03 -24.62 -0.43
CA ARG A 283 -11.79 -23.69 0.38
C ARG A 283 -11.11 -23.52 1.74
N VAL A 284 -10.82 -22.27 2.12
CA VAL A 284 -10.20 -21.91 3.39
C VAL A 284 -11.15 -21.00 4.17
N LEU A 285 -11.30 -21.30 5.46
CA LEU A 285 -11.98 -20.45 6.42
C LEU A 285 -10.96 -19.80 7.34
N VAL A 286 -10.94 -18.48 7.37
CA VAL A 286 -10.12 -17.71 8.31
C VAL A 286 -11.02 -17.29 9.46
N ALA A 287 -10.74 -17.79 10.67
CA ALA A 287 -11.52 -17.52 11.87
C ALA A 287 -10.70 -16.74 12.89
N VAL A 288 -11.23 -15.64 13.37
CA VAL A 288 -10.61 -14.78 14.39
C VAL A 288 -11.60 -14.51 15.50
N ASN A 289 -11.16 -14.72 16.74
CA ASN A 289 -11.87 -14.34 17.96
C ASN A 289 -11.05 -13.31 18.74
N ALA A 290 -11.53 -12.07 18.78
CA ALA A 290 -10.90 -10.96 19.52
C ALA A 290 -11.38 -10.84 20.95
N ASP A 291 -12.27 -11.75 21.42
CA ASP A 291 -12.70 -11.79 22.82
C ASP A 291 -11.68 -12.53 23.70
N GLY A 292 -11.79 -12.32 25.02
CA GLY A 292 -11.07 -13.09 26.03
C GLY A 292 -11.67 -14.47 26.29
N GLU A 293 -12.93 -14.68 25.90
CA GLU A 293 -13.68 -15.90 26.15
C GLU A 293 -13.82 -16.75 24.89
N PRO A 294 -13.89 -18.07 24.99
CA PRO A 294 -14.20 -18.96 23.89
C PRO A 294 -15.54 -18.60 23.24
N TYR A 295 -15.62 -18.69 21.93
CA TYR A 295 -16.85 -18.46 21.17
C TYR A 295 -17.20 -19.68 20.34
N VAL A 296 -18.42 -20.16 20.44
CA VAL A 296 -18.95 -21.24 19.61
C VAL A 296 -19.66 -20.65 18.41
N ALA A 297 -19.06 -20.81 17.26
CA ALA A 297 -19.62 -20.34 16.00
C ALA A 297 -20.55 -21.39 15.39
N HIS A 298 -21.76 -20.97 15.00
CA HIS A 298 -22.71 -21.78 14.25
C HIS A 298 -22.89 -21.26 12.87
N PHE A 299 -22.45 -22.01 11.86
CA PHE A 299 -22.59 -21.66 10.45
C PHE A 299 -22.53 -22.90 9.58
N ASP A 300 -23.05 -22.80 8.35
CA ASP A 300 -22.91 -23.87 7.35
C ASP A 300 -21.49 -23.85 6.79
N ALA A 301 -20.67 -24.79 7.21
CA ALA A 301 -19.32 -24.95 6.71
C ALA A 301 -19.29 -25.51 5.27
N GLY A 302 -20.39 -26.09 4.78
CA GLY A 302 -20.49 -26.68 3.43
C GLY A 302 -19.50 -27.82 3.14
N CYS A 303 -18.93 -28.43 4.20
CA CYS A 303 -17.98 -29.54 4.08
C CYS A 303 -18.11 -30.49 5.28
N GLY A 304 -17.72 -31.76 5.08
CA GLY A 304 -17.73 -32.79 6.15
C GLY A 304 -16.41 -32.90 6.92
N LEU A 305 -15.30 -32.40 6.38
CA LEU A 305 -13.97 -32.44 6.98
C LEU A 305 -13.27 -31.09 6.80
N ALA A 306 -12.56 -30.66 7.83
CA ALA A 306 -11.70 -29.48 7.80
C ALA A 306 -10.35 -29.84 8.44
N TRP A 307 -9.29 -29.17 7.96
CA TRP A 307 -7.93 -29.32 8.47
C TRP A 307 -7.49 -27.98 9.04
N ASP A 308 -6.81 -28.01 10.17
CA ASP A 308 -6.09 -26.85 10.71
C ASP A 308 -4.77 -26.69 9.94
N LEU A 309 -4.49 -25.46 9.46
CA LEU A 309 -3.34 -25.14 8.62
C LEU A 309 -2.15 -24.62 9.43
#